data_8b6754b32a482d335482ad170ef8da57
#
_entry.id   8b6754b32a482d335482ad170ef8da57
#
_cell.length_a   1.000
_cell.length_b   1.000
_cell.length_c   1.000
_cell.angle_alpha   90.00
_cell.angle_beta   90.00
_cell.angle_gamma   90.00
#
_symmetry.space_group_name_H-M   'P 1'
#
loop_
_entity.id
_entity.type
_entity.pdbx_description
1 polymer ?
#
loop_
_entity_poly.entity_id
_entity_poly.type
_entity_poly.pdbx_seq_one_letter_code
_entity_poly.pdbx_strand_id
1 'polypeptide(L)'
;MSATAAKWFGTSSGLLLILLVILGCASIGPSYEGGQNNILVNDAQYKLAAIEFGELGSYSDPTGHELTNTIQLLKNTERPLLVVFIHGWLNNATSGNVGDFKGFLSRLAQSKQVLLHHYNVFGVYFAWPGKTLEVPYLEYSSFWNRKQAAERIASNGDCIDAIEQLAQTARQHQYNYVFLIGHSFGGLILERTVAHTLRTLQGQKNVKPPWDLAMMLNPASDSVLTRQLVSDLHGLYDYSPEPLPGDVLHWGGHFVPKSGGDSIAESQPTIVELQAVNDTATGTAFPIGAKAGVIVNGHWAWNQVTVPRTAALVPESQFYLSTPGNDPYLVNYEVVPTQRTFTGNSDAFDYNLNHNPVGGVFFTTAPKDSQTAANAGKQSLAAAAAPTTKPQAWQIQFVPANDKYIGVHVPFWIVRVPSDIIDNHGGIWSDNNMALMATIFRIHRPILPNNVIVPAKSYVLPAPVALKPTPK
;
A
#
# COMPACT_ATOMS: atom_id res chain seq x y z
N MET A 1 -41.60 -37.30 20.30
CA MET A 1 -40.70 -36.56 19.40
C MET A 1 -41.07 -36.92 17.97
N SER A 2 -41.59 -35.98 17.18
CA SER A 2 -42.12 -36.27 15.85
C SER A 2 -41.01 -36.51 14.84
N ALA A 3 -41.25 -37.37 13.84
CA ALA A 3 -40.32 -37.73 12.78
C ALA A 3 -39.82 -36.52 11.94
N THR A 4 -40.49 -35.37 12.06
CA THR A 4 -40.11 -34.10 11.42
C THR A 4 -38.93 -33.42 12.07
N ALA A 5 -38.76 -33.52 13.39
CA ALA A 5 -37.60 -32.91 14.10
C ALA A 5 -36.28 -33.62 13.78
N ALA A 6 -36.31 -34.94 13.58
CA ALA A 6 -35.12 -35.73 13.22
C ALA A 6 -34.58 -35.42 11.81
N LYS A 7 -35.45 -35.05 10.86
CA LYS A 7 -35.02 -34.67 9.50
C LYS A 7 -34.32 -33.30 9.46
N TRP A 8 -34.73 -32.34 10.29
CA TRP A 8 -34.10 -31.02 10.36
C TRP A 8 -32.73 -31.07 10.99
N PHE A 9 -32.52 -31.91 12.02
CA PHE A 9 -31.23 -32.09 12.63
C PHE A 9 -30.20 -32.78 11.70
N GLY A 10 -30.66 -33.74 10.88
CA GLY A 10 -29.77 -34.42 9.93
C GLY A 10 -29.26 -33.53 8.79
N THR A 11 -30.11 -32.64 8.24
CA THR A 11 -29.73 -31.72 7.17
C THR A 11 -28.83 -30.60 7.66
N SER A 12 -29.06 -30.06 8.86
CA SER A 12 -28.22 -29.03 9.46
C SER A 12 -26.83 -29.55 9.83
N SER A 13 -26.74 -30.78 10.34
CA SER A 13 -25.45 -31.42 10.65
C SER A 13 -24.65 -31.76 9.40
N GLY A 14 -25.32 -32.17 8.32
CA GLY A 14 -24.67 -32.41 7.02
C GLY A 14 -24.12 -31.13 6.39
N LEU A 15 -24.87 -30.04 6.45
CA LEU A 15 -24.43 -28.73 5.95
C LEU A 15 -23.23 -28.20 6.76
N LEU A 16 -23.26 -28.34 8.09
CA LEU A 16 -22.17 -27.95 8.97
C LEU A 16 -20.92 -28.77 8.71
N LEU A 17 -21.04 -30.09 8.48
CA LEU A 17 -19.91 -30.96 8.15
C LEU A 17 -19.31 -30.62 6.79
N ILE A 18 -20.13 -30.32 5.78
CA ILE A 18 -19.68 -29.86 4.47
C ILE A 18 -18.97 -28.51 4.60
N LEU A 19 -19.51 -27.58 5.39
CA LEU A 19 -18.86 -26.30 5.64
C LEU A 19 -17.51 -26.46 6.36
N LEU A 20 -17.43 -27.38 7.33
CA LEU A 20 -16.17 -27.68 8.05
C LEU A 20 -15.14 -28.37 7.15
N VAL A 21 -15.56 -29.23 6.23
CA VAL A 21 -14.68 -29.87 5.24
C VAL A 21 -14.19 -28.84 4.23
N ILE A 22 -15.04 -27.94 3.74
CA ILE A 22 -14.66 -26.86 2.82
C ILE A 22 -13.67 -25.89 3.51
N LEU A 23 -13.89 -25.57 4.78
CA LEU A 23 -12.99 -24.71 5.56
C LEU A 23 -11.65 -25.38 5.90
N GLY A 24 -11.61 -26.73 5.96
CA GLY A 24 -10.40 -27.50 6.25
C GLY A 24 -9.56 -27.90 5.05
N CYS A 25 -10.12 -27.89 3.84
CA CYS A 25 -9.42 -28.24 2.59
C CYS A 25 -8.87 -27.01 1.87
N ALA A 26 -8.15 -26.14 2.58
CA ALA A 26 -7.40 -25.09 1.91
C ALA A 26 -6.19 -25.72 1.21
N SER A 27 -6.26 -25.89 -0.12
CA SER A 27 -5.07 -26.27 -0.87
C SER A 27 -4.06 -25.13 -0.84
N ILE A 28 -2.80 -25.44 -0.55
CA ILE A 28 -1.72 -24.46 -0.67
C ILE A 28 -1.61 -24.12 -2.15
N GLY A 29 -1.62 -22.82 -2.49
CA GLY A 29 -1.45 -22.36 -3.87
C GLY A 29 -0.09 -22.80 -4.43
N PRO A 30 0.07 -22.90 -5.76
CA PRO A 30 1.34 -23.28 -6.37
C PRO A 30 2.45 -22.30 -5.97
N SER A 31 3.58 -22.84 -5.57
CA SER A 31 4.81 -22.08 -5.31
C SER A 31 5.62 -21.92 -6.60
N TYR A 32 6.50 -20.93 -6.64
CA TYR A 32 7.57 -20.89 -7.63
C TYR A 32 8.49 -22.11 -7.41
N GLU A 33 8.67 -22.89 -8.44
CA GLU A 33 9.38 -24.17 -8.36
C GLU A 33 10.78 -24.02 -7.76
N GLY A 34 10.89 -24.20 -6.45
CA GLY A 34 12.13 -24.56 -5.81
C GLY A 34 13.23 -23.50 -5.75
N GLY A 35 12.93 -22.23 -5.63
CA GLY A 35 13.92 -21.21 -5.25
C GLY A 35 15.05 -20.91 -6.23
N GLN A 36 15.26 -21.74 -7.25
CA GLN A 36 16.40 -21.58 -8.16
C GLN A 36 16.16 -20.58 -9.30
N ASN A 37 14.91 -20.30 -9.66
CA ASN A 37 14.58 -19.40 -10.76
C ASN A 37 13.50 -18.38 -10.37
N ASN A 38 13.75 -17.65 -9.32
CA ASN A 38 12.84 -16.60 -8.86
C ASN A 38 13.02 -15.26 -9.61
N ILE A 39 13.95 -15.18 -10.57
CA ILE A 39 14.16 -13.99 -11.38
C ILE A 39 13.21 -14.05 -12.59
N LEU A 40 12.15 -13.26 -12.56
CA LEU A 40 11.07 -13.27 -13.56
C LEU A 40 11.34 -12.39 -14.76
N VAL A 41 12.12 -11.33 -14.60
CA VAL A 41 12.58 -10.41 -15.64
C VAL A 41 13.97 -9.91 -15.28
N ASN A 42 14.88 -9.91 -16.25
CA ASN A 42 16.21 -9.30 -16.11
C ASN A 42 16.61 -8.68 -17.45
N ASP A 43 16.05 -7.51 -17.73
CA ASP A 43 16.33 -6.78 -18.94
C ASP A 43 16.76 -5.33 -18.68
N ALA A 44 17.01 -4.57 -19.74
CA ALA A 44 17.47 -3.18 -19.64
C ALA A 44 16.37 -2.21 -19.20
N GLN A 45 15.09 -2.57 -19.36
CA GLN A 45 13.98 -1.68 -19.01
C GLN A 45 13.69 -1.74 -17.51
N TYR A 46 13.57 -2.94 -16.96
CA TYR A 46 13.40 -3.18 -15.53
C TYR A 46 13.81 -4.61 -15.16
N LYS A 47 14.01 -4.83 -13.89
CA LYS A 47 14.24 -6.17 -13.31
C LYS A 47 13.08 -6.54 -12.41
N LEU A 48 12.76 -7.83 -12.32
CA LEU A 48 11.73 -8.36 -11.42
C LEU A 48 12.16 -9.69 -10.85
N ALA A 49 12.13 -9.79 -9.54
CA ALA A 49 12.26 -11.03 -8.78
C ALA A 49 10.98 -11.34 -8.01
N ALA A 50 10.81 -12.59 -7.57
CA ALA A 50 9.79 -12.98 -6.62
C ALA A 50 10.43 -13.54 -5.36
N ILE A 51 9.76 -13.31 -4.22
CA ILE A 51 10.07 -13.94 -2.93
C ILE A 51 8.75 -14.47 -2.39
N GLU A 52 8.71 -15.74 -2.03
CA GLU A 52 7.49 -16.43 -1.64
C GLU A 52 7.46 -16.79 -0.17
N PHE A 53 6.31 -16.50 0.47
CA PHE A 53 6.03 -16.81 1.87
C PHE A 53 4.94 -17.87 1.97
N GLY A 54 5.12 -18.82 2.88
CA GLY A 54 4.14 -19.86 3.16
C GLY A 54 3.02 -19.41 4.10
N GLU A 55 2.10 -20.31 4.40
CA GLU A 55 0.92 -20.10 5.25
C GLU A 55 1.24 -19.59 6.67
N LEU A 56 2.42 -19.89 7.17
CA LEU A 56 2.87 -19.49 8.51
C LEU A 56 3.74 -18.23 8.49
N GLY A 57 3.97 -17.65 7.30
CA GLY A 57 4.76 -16.44 7.13
C GLY A 57 6.26 -16.67 6.96
N SER A 58 6.73 -17.91 7.05
CA SER A 58 8.12 -18.25 6.74
C SER A 58 8.34 -18.25 5.22
N TYR A 59 9.58 -18.08 4.79
CA TYR A 59 9.94 -18.27 3.39
C TYR A 59 9.48 -19.63 2.89
N SER A 60 8.87 -19.69 1.70
CA SER A 60 8.50 -20.94 1.05
C SER A 60 9.75 -21.72 0.59
N ASP A 61 10.80 -20.99 0.24
CA ASP A 61 12.11 -21.56 -0.05
C ASP A 61 12.93 -21.74 1.26
N PRO A 62 13.06 -22.97 1.77
CA PRO A 62 13.77 -23.21 3.02
C PRO A 62 15.29 -23.00 2.89
N THR A 63 15.81 -22.87 1.67
CA THR A 63 17.23 -22.65 1.38
C THR A 63 17.60 -21.16 1.35
N GLY A 64 16.60 -20.25 1.29
CA GLY A 64 16.79 -18.81 1.19
C GLY A 64 17.40 -18.34 -0.13
N HIS A 65 17.39 -19.18 -1.18
CA HIS A 65 17.95 -18.81 -2.49
C HIS A 65 17.16 -17.66 -3.13
N GLU A 66 15.83 -17.60 -2.96
CA GLU A 66 15.02 -16.53 -3.54
C GLU A 66 15.48 -15.15 -3.05
N LEU A 67 15.62 -14.98 -1.74
CA LEU A 67 16.11 -13.73 -1.17
C LEU A 67 17.55 -13.45 -1.56
N THR A 68 18.42 -14.47 -1.48
CA THR A 68 19.85 -14.34 -1.80
C THR A 68 20.08 -13.93 -3.26
N ASN A 69 19.39 -14.59 -4.21
CA ASN A 69 19.47 -14.28 -5.63
C ASN A 69 18.95 -12.86 -5.91
N THR A 70 17.84 -12.47 -5.27
CA THR A 70 17.25 -11.15 -5.41
C THR A 70 18.22 -10.07 -4.90
N ILE A 71 18.82 -10.26 -3.72
CA ILE A 71 19.83 -9.37 -3.15
C ILE A 71 21.05 -9.26 -4.08
N GLN A 72 21.52 -10.37 -4.61
CA GLN A 72 22.69 -10.36 -5.53
C GLN A 72 22.39 -9.58 -6.82
N LEU A 73 21.18 -9.74 -7.38
CA LEU A 73 20.76 -9.00 -8.57
C LEU A 73 20.60 -7.50 -8.26
N LEU A 74 20.06 -7.15 -7.07
CA LEU A 74 19.89 -5.78 -6.62
C LEU A 74 21.23 -5.09 -6.39
N LYS A 75 22.21 -5.76 -5.77
CA LYS A 75 23.58 -5.25 -5.60
C LYS A 75 24.23 -4.84 -6.92
N ASN A 76 23.92 -5.57 -7.98
CA ASN A 76 24.44 -5.31 -9.33
C ASN A 76 23.58 -4.33 -10.14
N THR A 77 22.60 -3.67 -9.51
CA THR A 77 21.73 -2.69 -10.15
C THR A 77 22.13 -1.30 -9.72
N GLU A 78 22.72 -0.53 -10.61
CA GLU A 78 23.08 0.86 -10.33
C GLU A 78 21.82 1.72 -10.13
N ARG A 79 21.88 2.69 -9.20
CA ARG A 79 20.80 3.67 -8.94
C ARG A 79 19.41 2.99 -8.82
N PRO A 80 19.23 2.00 -7.94
CA PRO A 80 18.00 1.23 -7.91
C PRO A 80 16.81 2.07 -7.43
N LEU A 81 15.71 2.01 -8.18
CA LEU A 81 14.37 2.26 -7.68
C LEU A 81 13.77 0.91 -7.30
N LEU A 82 13.97 0.53 -6.05
CA LEU A 82 13.43 -0.72 -5.51
C LEU A 82 11.92 -0.56 -5.27
N VAL A 83 11.12 -1.42 -5.88
CA VAL A 83 9.67 -1.48 -5.70
C VAL A 83 9.29 -2.85 -5.17
N VAL A 84 8.88 -2.95 -3.93
CA VAL A 84 8.34 -4.19 -3.34
C VAL A 84 6.82 -4.14 -3.42
N PHE A 85 6.20 -5.16 -4.00
CA PHE A 85 4.75 -5.27 -4.09
C PHE A 85 4.25 -6.53 -3.38
N ILE A 86 3.34 -6.35 -2.43
CA ILE A 86 2.66 -7.41 -1.67
C ILE A 86 1.23 -7.51 -2.18
N HIS A 87 0.90 -8.65 -2.81
CA HIS A 87 -0.42 -8.84 -3.41
C HIS A 87 -1.53 -9.11 -2.38
N GLY A 88 -2.78 -8.96 -2.81
CA GLY A 88 -3.96 -9.20 -2.00
C GLY A 88 -4.52 -10.63 -2.11
N TRP A 89 -5.69 -10.81 -1.49
CA TRP A 89 -6.49 -12.03 -1.55
C TRP A 89 -6.81 -12.42 -2.99
N LEU A 90 -7.09 -13.70 -3.22
CA LEU A 90 -7.35 -14.33 -4.52
C LEU A 90 -6.16 -14.32 -5.49
N ASN A 91 -4.96 -13.98 -5.03
CA ASN A 91 -3.72 -14.01 -5.79
C ASN A 91 -2.70 -14.98 -5.16
N ASN A 92 -1.70 -15.32 -5.95
CA ASN A 92 -0.54 -16.14 -5.58
C ASN A 92 0.62 -15.84 -6.52
N ALA A 93 1.70 -16.61 -6.41
CA ALA A 93 2.90 -16.49 -7.23
C ALA A 93 2.68 -16.61 -8.74
N THR A 94 1.61 -17.28 -9.17
CA THR A 94 1.32 -17.58 -10.60
C THR A 94 0.08 -16.86 -11.14
N SER A 95 -0.54 -15.98 -10.33
CA SER A 95 -1.76 -15.27 -10.73
C SER A 95 -1.50 -14.18 -11.79
N GLY A 96 -2.55 -13.76 -12.48
CA GLY A 96 -2.51 -12.64 -13.43
C GLY A 96 -1.98 -11.33 -12.83
N ASN A 97 -2.07 -11.18 -11.52
CA ASN A 97 -1.57 -9.99 -10.79
C ASN A 97 -0.05 -9.78 -10.94
N VAL A 98 0.72 -10.86 -11.16
CA VAL A 98 2.15 -10.74 -11.54
C VAL A 98 2.30 -10.01 -12.87
N GLY A 99 1.40 -10.30 -13.84
CA GLY A 99 1.36 -9.61 -15.15
C GLY A 99 1.01 -8.13 -15.01
N ASP A 100 0.06 -7.80 -14.14
CA ASP A 100 -0.31 -6.41 -13.84
C ASP A 100 0.87 -5.64 -13.23
N PHE A 101 1.58 -6.26 -12.29
CA PHE A 101 2.78 -5.66 -11.68
C PHE A 101 3.92 -5.48 -12.70
N LYS A 102 4.12 -6.43 -13.63
CA LYS A 102 5.04 -6.24 -14.77
C LYS A 102 4.66 -5.03 -15.60
N GLY A 103 3.38 -4.87 -15.92
CA GLY A 103 2.86 -3.70 -16.62
C GLY A 103 3.11 -2.39 -15.88
N PHE A 104 2.94 -2.38 -14.56
CA PHE A 104 3.28 -1.25 -13.70
C PHE A 104 4.76 -0.89 -13.77
N LEU A 105 5.66 -1.85 -13.58
CA LEU A 105 7.11 -1.62 -13.62
C LEU A 105 7.57 -1.11 -14.96
N SER A 106 7.02 -1.63 -16.06
CA SER A 106 7.32 -1.16 -17.42
C SER A 106 6.93 0.30 -17.61
N ARG A 107 5.72 0.70 -17.17
CA ARG A 107 5.28 2.10 -17.24
C ARG A 107 6.09 3.01 -16.32
N LEU A 108 6.40 2.55 -15.11
CA LEU A 108 7.25 3.29 -14.17
C LEU A 108 8.63 3.55 -14.76
N ALA A 109 9.25 2.55 -15.37
CA ALA A 109 10.57 2.68 -16.02
C ALA A 109 10.58 3.69 -17.18
N GLN A 110 9.44 3.87 -17.85
CA GLN A 110 9.28 4.86 -18.94
C GLN A 110 8.85 6.23 -18.42
N SER A 111 8.56 6.37 -17.13
CA SER A 111 8.11 7.65 -16.57
C SER A 111 9.20 8.70 -16.60
N LYS A 112 8.79 9.97 -16.82
CA LYS A 112 9.71 11.10 -16.88
C LYS A 112 10.59 11.23 -15.62
N GLN A 113 10.02 10.96 -14.44
CA GLN A 113 10.76 11.02 -13.17
C GLN A 113 11.88 9.99 -13.12
N VAL A 114 11.58 8.75 -13.48
CA VAL A 114 12.57 7.67 -13.47
C VAL A 114 13.69 7.95 -14.48
N LEU A 115 13.32 8.38 -15.69
CA LEU A 115 14.29 8.70 -16.76
C LEU A 115 15.19 9.87 -16.38
N LEU A 116 14.64 10.97 -15.85
CA LEU A 116 15.41 12.16 -15.49
C LEU A 116 16.31 11.94 -14.27
N HIS A 117 15.86 11.13 -13.32
CA HIS A 117 16.70 10.73 -12.17
C HIS A 117 17.64 9.58 -12.51
N HIS A 118 17.58 9.01 -13.72
CA HIS A 118 18.39 7.85 -14.15
C HIS A 118 18.26 6.64 -13.21
N TYR A 119 17.06 6.37 -12.69
CA TYR A 119 16.83 5.19 -11.89
C TYR A 119 16.70 3.93 -12.76
N ASN A 120 17.23 2.81 -12.25
CA ASN A 120 16.97 1.49 -12.78
C ASN A 120 15.87 0.84 -11.93
N VAL A 121 14.72 0.57 -12.53
CA VAL A 121 13.57 0.00 -11.83
C VAL A 121 13.84 -1.45 -11.48
N PHE A 122 13.70 -1.78 -10.19
CA PHE A 122 13.88 -3.12 -9.65
C PHE A 122 12.64 -3.53 -8.86
N GLY A 123 11.81 -4.41 -9.42
CA GLY A 123 10.62 -4.94 -8.77
C GLY A 123 10.92 -6.18 -7.94
N VAL A 124 10.25 -6.31 -6.81
CA VAL A 124 10.18 -7.55 -6.04
C VAL A 124 8.72 -7.85 -5.74
N TYR A 125 8.24 -8.98 -6.24
CA TYR A 125 6.89 -9.47 -5.99
C TYR A 125 6.91 -10.38 -4.75
N PHE A 126 6.29 -9.95 -3.66
CA PHE A 126 6.11 -10.76 -2.47
C PHE A 126 4.85 -11.60 -2.65
N ALA A 127 5.07 -12.89 -2.89
CA ALA A 127 4.01 -13.85 -3.11
C ALA A 127 3.67 -14.59 -1.82
N TRP A 128 2.39 -14.88 -1.64
CA TRP A 128 1.89 -15.66 -0.51
C TRP A 128 0.61 -16.42 -0.95
N PRO A 129 0.18 -17.49 -0.27
CA PRO A 129 -1.00 -18.26 -0.68
C PRO A 129 -2.31 -17.49 -0.43
N GLY A 130 -2.50 -16.36 -1.10
CA GLY A 130 -3.73 -15.56 -1.05
C GLY A 130 -4.93 -16.23 -1.74
N LYS A 131 -4.68 -17.18 -2.66
CA LYS A 131 -5.66 -18.02 -3.33
C LYS A 131 -5.43 -19.48 -2.97
N THR A 132 -6.44 -20.13 -2.41
CA THR A 132 -6.33 -21.52 -1.94
C THR A 132 -7.32 -22.47 -2.59
N LEU A 133 -8.43 -21.93 -3.10
CA LEU A 133 -9.48 -22.69 -3.78
C LEU A 133 -9.61 -22.20 -5.22
N GLU A 134 -9.62 -23.14 -6.17
CA GLU A 134 -9.82 -22.85 -7.58
C GLU A 134 -11.25 -23.09 -8.05
N VAL A 135 -12.16 -23.41 -7.12
CA VAL A 135 -13.57 -23.63 -7.42
C VAL A 135 -14.29 -22.29 -7.44
N PRO A 136 -14.87 -21.88 -8.58
CA PRO A 136 -15.58 -20.62 -8.70
C PRO A 136 -16.64 -20.44 -7.59
N TYR A 137 -16.73 -19.24 -7.04
CA TYR A 137 -17.61 -18.83 -5.92
C TYR A 137 -17.29 -19.43 -4.54
N LEU A 138 -16.65 -20.60 -4.43
CA LEU A 138 -16.23 -21.15 -3.13
C LEU A 138 -14.97 -20.48 -2.59
N GLU A 139 -14.19 -19.85 -3.45
CA GLU A 139 -13.00 -19.08 -3.07
C GLU A 139 -13.32 -17.98 -2.05
N TYR A 140 -14.53 -17.38 -2.10
CA TYR A 140 -14.95 -16.34 -1.15
C TYR A 140 -15.11 -16.87 0.29
N SER A 141 -15.34 -18.17 0.47
CA SER A 141 -15.37 -18.79 1.81
C SER A 141 -14.01 -18.79 2.50
N SER A 142 -12.93 -18.59 1.74
CA SER A 142 -11.56 -18.56 2.25
C SER A 142 -11.16 -17.24 2.92
N PHE A 143 -11.99 -16.20 2.89
CA PHE A 143 -11.68 -14.85 3.38
C PHE A 143 -11.03 -14.85 4.77
N TRP A 144 -11.67 -15.50 5.74
CA TRP A 144 -11.17 -15.54 7.14
C TRP A 144 -9.83 -16.25 7.28
N ASN A 145 -9.73 -17.39 6.61
CA ASN A 145 -8.51 -18.17 6.62
C ASN A 145 -7.36 -17.37 5.97
N ARG A 146 -7.65 -16.64 4.87
CA ARG A 146 -6.65 -15.81 4.18
C ARG A 146 -6.30 -14.56 4.97
N LYS A 147 -7.27 -13.94 5.66
CA LYS A 147 -6.96 -12.84 6.61
C LYS A 147 -6.00 -13.31 7.69
N GLN A 148 -6.27 -14.46 8.31
CA GLN A 148 -5.39 -15.04 9.33
C GLN A 148 -4.00 -15.38 8.77
N ALA A 149 -3.90 -15.90 7.53
CA ALA A 149 -2.62 -16.14 6.88
C ALA A 149 -1.85 -14.83 6.67
N ALA A 150 -2.49 -13.79 6.16
CA ALA A 150 -1.90 -12.47 6.03
C ALA A 150 -1.39 -11.91 7.39
N GLU A 151 -2.16 -12.09 8.45
CA GLU A 151 -1.77 -11.70 9.81
C GLU A 151 -0.55 -12.48 10.32
N ARG A 152 -0.47 -13.80 10.04
CA ARG A 152 0.71 -14.60 10.38
C ARG A 152 1.95 -14.15 9.61
N ILE A 153 1.83 -13.90 8.30
CA ILE A 153 2.92 -13.39 7.45
C ILE A 153 3.43 -12.06 7.99
N ALA A 154 2.54 -11.17 8.34
CA ALA A 154 2.89 -9.87 8.89
C ALA A 154 3.51 -9.93 10.30
N SER A 155 3.23 -10.99 11.05
CA SER A 155 3.73 -11.18 12.42
C SER A 155 5.00 -12.04 12.48
N ASN A 156 5.27 -12.83 11.43
CA ASN A 156 6.52 -13.57 11.29
C ASN A 156 7.62 -12.62 10.82
N GLY A 157 8.80 -12.72 11.41
CA GLY A 157 9.94 -11.86 11.10
C GLY A 157 10.43 -11.91 9.65
N ASP A 158 10.20 -13.02 8.93
CA ASP A 158 10.77 -13.26 7.60
C ASP A 158 10.34 -12.21 6.56
N CYS A 159 9.08 -11.76 6.59
CA CYS A 159 8.61 -10.71 5.69
C CYS A 159 9.27 -9.35 6.00
N ILE A 160 9.40 -9.03 7.28
CA ILE A 160 10.04 -7.79 7.75
C ILE A 160 11.53 -7.84 7.39
N ASP A 161 12.19 -8.95 7.68
CA ASP A 161 13.59 -9.21 7.39
C ASP A 161 13.90 -9.06 5.89
N ALA A 162 13.05 -9.62 5.02
CA ALA A 162 13.19 -9.47 3.57
C ALA A 162 13.15 -8.00 3.14
N ILE A 163 12.17 -7.24 3.63
CA ILE A 163 12.05 -5.81 3.32
C ILE A 163 13.28 -5.05 3.81
N GLU A 164 13.74 -5.31 5.03
CA GLU A 164 14.90 -4.63 5.61
C GLU A 164 16.19 -4.95 4.85
N GLN A 165 16.45 -6.21 4.53
CA GLN A 165 17.63 -6.62 3.77
C GLN A 165 17.65 -6.05 2.35
N LEU A 166 16.50 -6.05 1.66
CA LEU A 166 16.36 -5.44 0.33
C LEU A 166 16.58 -3.93 0.38
N ALA A 167 15.95 -3.25 1.35
CA ALA A 167 16.12 -1.82 1.53
C ALA A 167 17.56 -1.45 1.88
N GLN A 168 18.20 -2.18 2.81
CA GLN A 168 19.61 -1.99 3.16
C GLN A 168 20.52 -2.19 1.94
N THR A 169 20.23 -3.19 1.11
CA THR A 169 20.98 -3.43 -0.12
C THR A 169 20.83 -2.27 -1.10
N ALA A 170 19.61 -1.78 -1.32
CA ALA A 170 19.37 -0.62 -2.18
C ALA A 170 20.09 0.63 -1.65
N ARG A 171 20.11 0.84 -0.32
CA ARG A 171 20.78 1.97 0.35
C ARG A 171 22.32 1.97 0.23
N GLN A 172 22.93 0.86 -0.16
CA GLN A 172 24.38 0.84 -0.45
C GLN A 172 24.74 1.66 -1.70
N HIS A 173 23.77 1.96 -2.56
CA HIS A 173 23.96 2.81 -3.73
C HIS A 173 23.74 4.27 -3.37
N GLN A 174 24.59 5.16 -3.87
CA GLN A 174 24.54 6.62 -3.58
C GLN A 174 23.17 7.21 -3.97
N TYR A 175 22.60 6.77 -5.09
CA TYR A 175 21.29 7.19 -5.57
C TYR A 175 20.38 5.97 -5.56
N ASN A 176 19.37 6.00 -4.73
CA ASN A 176 18.39 4.93 -4.60
C ASN A 176 17.03 5.49 -4.19
N TYR A 177 16.00 4.68 -4.32
CA TYR A 177 14.67 4.93 -3.78
C TYR A 177 14.02 3.61 -3.42
N VAL A 178 13.38 3.54 -2.26
CA VAL A 178 12.69 2.34 -1.78
C VAL A 178 11.20 2.62 -1.67
N PHE A 179 10.42 1.96 -2.52
CA PHE A 179 8.99 2.10 -2.62
C PHE A 179 8.31 0.77 -2.28
N LEU A 180 7.53 0.75 -1.21
CA LEU A 180 6.76 -0.41 -0.76
C LEU A 180 5.31 -0.22 -1.15
N ILE A 181 4.68 -1.24 -1.72
CA ILE A 181 3.27 -1.21 -2.14
C ILE A 181 2.58 -2.47 -1.61
N GLY A 182 1.42 -2.31 -0.97
CA GLY A 182 0.57 -3.42 -0.54
C GLY A 182 -0.87 -3.23 -1.02
N HIS A 183 -1.50 -4.27 -1.56
CA HIS A 183 -2.89 -4.22 -2.01
C HIS A 183 -3.77 -5.15 -1.17
N SER A 184 -4.93 -4.68 -0.73
CA SER A 184 -5.90 -5.50 -0.01
C SER A 184 -5.29 -6.14 1.26
N PHE A 185 -5.28 -7.47 1.41
CA PHE A 185 -4.54 -8.14 2.48
C PHE A 185 -3.02 -7.96 2.40
N GLY A 186 -2.46 -7.69 1.21
CA GLY A 186 -1.07 -7.24 1.10
C GLY A 186 -0.86 -5.86 1.73
N GLY A 187 -1.88 -4.99 1.70
CA GLY A 187 -1.91 -3.74 2.45
C GLY A 187 -1.92 -3.97 3.97
N LEU A 188 -2.70 -4.93 4.47
CA LEU A 188 -2.65 -5.36 5.88
C LEU A 188 -1.25 -5.85 6.28
N ILE A 189 -0.62 -6.69 5.45
CA ILE A 189 0.75 -7.18 5.70
C ILE A 189 1.72 -6.00 5.78
N LEU A 190 1.66 -5.10 4.81
CA LEU A 190 2.54 -3.94 4.75
C LEU A 190 2.33 -3.00 5.95
N GLU A 191 1.08 -2.70 6.30
CA GLU A 191 0.76 -1.82 7.43
C GLU A 191 1.31 -2.36 8.76
N ARG A 192 1.16 -3.66 9.02
CA ARG A 192 1.73 -4.31 10.21
C ARG A 192 3.26 -4.29 10.19
N THR A 193 3.87 -4.53 9.04
CA THR A 193 5.32 -4.44 8.86
C THR A 193 5.83 -3.02 9.15
N VAL A 194 5.16 -2.01 8.59
CA VAL A 194 5.44 -0.60 8.84
C VAL A 194 5.33 -0.27 10.34
N ALA A 195 4.23 -0.68 10.97
CA ALA A 195 4.01 -0.45 12.40
C ALA A 195 5.08 -1.13 13.27
N HIS A 196 5.47 -2.37 12.94
CA HIS A 196 6.54 -3.08 13.64
C HIS A 196 7.87 -2.32 13.53
N THR A 197 8.28 -1.99 12.31
CA THR A 197 9.54 -1.28 12.06
C THR A 197 9.57 0.08 12.78
N LEU A 198 8.49 0.87 12.70
CA LEU A 198 8.43 2.16 13.40
C LEU A 198 8.55 2.01 14.93
N ARG A 199 7.98 0.96 15.52
CA ARG A 199 8.16 0.70 16.96
C ARG A 199 9.59 0.33 17.32
N THR A 200 10.28 -0.44 16.47
CA THR A 200 11.69 -0.76 16.70
C THR A 200 12.60 0.48 16.59
N LEU A 201 12.18 1.49 15.85
CA LEU A 201 12.88 2.75 15.71
C LEU A 201 12.67 3.71 16.90
N GLN A 202 11.65 3.48 17.73
CA GLN A 202 11.38 4.33 18.90
C GLN A 202 12.58 4.32 19.87
N GLY A 203 12.99 5.52 20.26
CA GLY A 203 14.14 5.69 21.16
C GLY A 203 15.52 5.57 20.50
N GLN A 204 15.62 5.19 19.24
CA GLN A 204 16.87 5.20 18.48
C GLN A 204 17.13 6.60 17.92
N LYS A 205 18.40 7.05 17.96
CA LYS A 205 18.77 8.39 17.48
C LYS A 205 19.07 8.39 15.99
N ASN A 206 18.59 9.41 15.29
CA ASN A 206 18.89 9.67 13.86
C ASN A 206 18.53 8.51 12.92
N VAL A 207 17.53 7.72 13.27
CA VAL A 207 17.11 6.56 12.49
C VAL A 207 15.88 6.92 11.66
N LYS A 208 15.91 6.53 10.40
CA LYS A 208 14.78 6.67 9.46
C LYS A 208 14.25 5.30 9.08
N PRO A 209 12.96 5.23 8.70
CA PRO A 209 12.42 4.02 8.10
C PRO A 209 13.26 3.53 6.90
N PRO A 210 13.36 2.23 6.67
CA PRO A 210 14.15 1.69 5.55
C PRO A 210 13.56 2.01 4.17
N TRP A 211 12.33 2.53 4.10
CA TRP A 211 11.66 2.98 2.88
C TRP A 211 11.66 4.51 2.74
N ASP A 212 11.45 4.98 1.51
CA ASP A 212 11.14 6.39 1.22
C ASP A 212 9.61 6.60 1.19
N LEU A 213 8.88 5.63 0.64
CA LEU A 213 7.42 5.65 0.56
C LEU A 213 6.85 4.25 0.77
N ALA A 214 5.92 4.11 1.69
CA ALA A 214 5.08 2.92 1.85
C ALA A 214 3.64 3.27 1.45
N MET A 215 3.06 2.55 0.50
CA MET A 215 1.73 2.84 -0.04
C MET A 215 0.83 1.62 0.08
N MET A 216 -0.30 1.77 0.75
CA MET A 216 -1.36 0.78 0.83
C MET A 216 -2.49 1.15 -0.11
N LEU A 217 -2.91 0.22 -0.97
CA LEU A 217 -3.97 0.40 -1.96
C LEU A 217 -5.17 -0.44 -1.54
N ASN A 218 -6.30 0.21 -1.24
CA ASN A 218 -7.51 -0.46 -0.74
C ASN A 218 -7.20 -1.49 0.35
N PRO A 219 -6.45 -1.15 1.42
CA PRO A 219 -6.01 -2.14 2.40
C PRO A 219 -7.21 -2.77 3.11
N ALA A 220 -7.16 -4.08 3.30
CA ALA A 220 -8.16 -4.83 4.06
C ALA A 220 -7.69 -5.04 5.51
N SER A 221 -7.26 -3.96 6.15
CA SER A 221 -6.84 -3.89 7.55
C SER A 221 -7.92 -3.27 8.43
N ASP A 222 -7.87 -3.53 9.73
CA ASP A 222 -8.78 -2.92 10.69
C ASP A 222 -8.33 -1.49 11.05
N SER A 223 -9.25 -0.55 11.17
CA SER A 223 -8.96 0.83 11.63
C SER A 223 -8.22 0.89 12.98
N VAL A 224 -8.36 -0.14 13.82
CA VAL A 224 -7.61 -0.24 15.09
C VAL A 224 -6.11 -0.27 14.84
N LEU A 225 -5.65 -1.02 13.85
CA LEU A 225 -4.22 -1.09 13.50
C LEU A 225 -3.70 0.28 13.06
N THR A 226 -4.43 0.95 12.17
CA THR A 226 -4.06 2.28 11.68
C THR A 226 -4.07 3.33 12.79
N ARG A 227 -5.03 3.27 13.71
CA ARG A 227 -5.05 4.15 14.89
C ARG A 227 -3.83 3.95 15.77
N GLN A 228 -3.40 2.71 15.95
CA GLN A 228 -2.17 2.41 16.67
C GLN A 228 -0.96 2.97 15.91
N LEU A 229 -0.90 2.80 14.59
CA LEU A 229 0.16 3.36 13.75
C LEU A 229 0.22 4.88 13.83
N VAL A 230 -0.94 5.56 13.78
CA VAL A 230 -1.03 7.02 13.99
C VAL A 230 -0.52 7.41 15.38
N SER A 231 -0.85 6.65 16.42
CA SER A 231 -0.35 6.88 17.78
C SER A 231 1.17 6.69 17.86
N ASP A 232 1.70 5.65 17.22
CA ASP A 232 3.14 5.38 17.14
C ASP A 232 3.87 6.53 16.44
N LEU A 233 3.30 7.06 15.34
CA LEU A 233 3.85 8.23 14.63
C LEU A 233 3.83 9.51 15.47
N HIS A 234 2.77 9.75 16.25
CA HIS A 234 2.78 10.83 17.23
C HIS A 234 3.83 10.65 18.34
N GLY A 235 4.16 9.41 18.64
CA GLY A 235 5.29 9.07 19.52
C GLY A 235 6.65 9.44 18.94
N LEU A 236 6.78 9.40 17.61
CA LEU A 236 8.04 9.61 16.89
C LEU A 236 8.25 11.05 16.41
N TYR A 237 7.17 11.79 16.12
CA TYR A 237 7.23 13.11 15.49
C TYR A 237 6.43 14.15 16.27
N ASP A 238 6.96 15.37 16.31
CA ASP A 238 6.22 16.57 16.66
C ASP A 238 5.83 17.32 15.38
N TYR A 239 4.63 17.88 15.34
CA TYR A 239 4.16 18.69 14.20
C TYR A 239 4.43 20.16 14.46
N SER A 240 5.03 20.83 13.49
CA SER A 240 5.16 22.29 13.43
C SER A 240 4.31 22.81 12.26
N PRO A 241 3.42 23.80 12.47
CA PRO A 241 2.63 24.41 11.41
C PRO A 241 3.46 25.31 10.48
N GLU A 242 4.67 25.67 10.90
CA GLU A 242 5.55 26.51 10.08
C GLU A 242 6.15 25.71 8.92
N PRO A 243 6.35 26.33 7.75
CA PRO A 243 7.04 25.69 6.63
C PRO A 243 8.44 25.21 7.03
N LEU A 244 8.90 24.14 6.38
CA LEU A 244 10.24 23.62 6.61
C LEU A 244 11.27 24.67 6.20
N PRO A 245 12.17 25.11 7.11
CA PRO A 245 13.11 26.18 6.83
C PRO A 245 14.01 25.91 5.63
N GLY A 246 14.06 26.85 4.69
CA GLY A 246 14.86 26.74 3.47
C GLY A 246 14.30 25.80 2.40
N ASP A 247 13.15 25.18 2.63
CA ASP A 247 12.47 24.36 1.64
C ASP A 247 11.50 25.22 0.81
N VAL A 248 11.79 25.34 -0.47
CA VAL A 248 10.96 26.08 -1.44
C VAL A 248 10.12 25.15 -2.32
N LEU A 249 10.24 23.82 -2.11
CA LEU A 249 9.62 22.81 -2.95
C LEU A 249 8.38 22.20 -2.33
N HIS A 250 8.25 22.27 -1.01
CA HIS A 250 7.17 21.65 -0.26
C HIS A 250 6.33 22.71 0.43
N TRP A 251 5.09 22.37 0.74
CA TRP A 251 4.09 23.24 1.34
C TRP A 251 3.55 22.63 2.65
N GLY A 252 2.85 23.46 3.42
CA GLY A 252 2.32 23.07 4.73
C GLY A 252 3.36 23.16 5.83
N GLY A 253 3.04 22.57 6.98
CA GLY A 253 3.95 22.44 8.10
C GLY A 253 5.02 21.37 7.89
N HIS A 254 5.64 20.95 8.97
CA HIS A 254 6.62 19.86 8.93
C HIS A 254 6.59 19.01 10.20
N PHE A 255 7.09 17.80 10.08
CA PHE A 255 7.24 16.84 11.18
C PHE A 255 8.68 16.80 11.63
N VAL A 256 8.90 17.06 12.92
CA VAL A 256 10.22 17.06 13.56
C VAL A 256 10.41 15.72 14.28
N PRO A 257 11.41 14.90 13.90
CA PRO A 257 11.68 13.67 14.63
C PRO A 257 12.13 13.94 16.06
N LYS A 258 11.48 13.35 17.05
CA LYS A 258 11.84 13.48 18.48
C LYS A 258 13.22 12.91 18.80
N SER A 259 13.67 11.96 18.00
CA SER A 259 14.99 11.35 18.10
C SER A 259 16.11 12.19 17.48
N GLY A 260 15.79 13.35 16.89
CA GLY A 260 16.70 14.13 16.06
C GLY A 260 16.77 13.62 14.62
N GLY A 261 17.41 14.39 13.76
CA GLY A 261 17.51 14.12 12.33
C GLY A 261 16.75 15.14 11.48
N ASP A 262 16.60 14.85 10.19
CA ASP A 262 15.94 15.75 9.24
C ASP A 262 14.42 15.74 9.43
N SER A 263 13.82 16.92 9.42
CA SER A 263 12.38 17.09 9.40
C SER A 263 11.78 16.65 8.07
N ILE A 264 10.52 16.25 8.11
CA ILE A 264 9.74 15.79 6.95
C ILE A 264 8.69 16.85 6.66
N ALA A 265 8.63 17.37 5.44
CA ALA A 265 7.58 18.30 5.05
C ALA A 265 6.19 17.61 5.08
N GLU A 266 5.16 18.32 5.49
CA GLU A 266 3.79 17.78 5.54
C GLU A 266 3.33 17.28 4.17
N SER A 267 3.76 17.96 3.10
CA SER A 267 3.47 17.56 1.72
C SER A 267 4.28 16.35 1.23
N GLN A 268 5.15 15.77 2.05
CA GLN A 268 6.02 14.65 1.70
C GLN A 268 5.78 13.44 2.63
N PRO A 269 4.61 12.78 2.52
CA PRO A 269 4.26 11.68 3.41
C PRO A 269 5.20 10.49 3.19
N THR A 270 5.61 9.85 4.26
CA THR A 270 6.39 8.60 4.19
C THR A 270 5.50 7.36 4.09
N ILE A 271 4.22 7.52 4.44
CA ILE A 271 3.20 6.48 4.38
C ILE A 271 1.96 7.08 3.71
N VAL A 272 1.39 6.34 2.77
CA VAL A 272 0.16 6.73 2.06
C VAL A 272 -0.79 5.54 2.00
N GLU A 273 -2.04 5.78 2.29
CA GLU A 273 -3.14 4.86 2.02
C GLU A 273 -4.08 5.49 0.99
N LEU A 274 -4.38 4.76 -0.08
CA LEU A 274 -5.36 5.14 -1.08
C LEU A 274 -6.57 4.21 -0.98
N GLN A 275 -7.72 4.77 -0.64
CA GLN A 275 -8.98 4.03 -0.51
C GLN A 275 -10.00 4.50 -1.52
N ALA A 276 -10.43 3.62 -2.43
CA ALA A 276 -11.51 3.90 -3.36
C ALA A 276 -12.85 4.10 -2.62
N VAL A 277 -13.57 5.17 -2.94
CA VAL A 277 -14.87 5.47 -2.30
C VAL A 277 -15.96 4.44 -2.61
N ASN A 278 -15.81 3.72 -3.73
CA ASN A 278 -16.74 2.68 -4.18
C ASN A 278 -16.20 1.24 -3.98
N ASP A 279 -15.17 1.06 -3.15
CA ASP A 279 -14.63 -0.26 -2.85
C ASP A 279 -15.63 -1.07 -2.02
N THR A 280 -16.32 -1.99 -2.67
CA THR A 280 -17.31 -2.84 -2.02
C THR A 280 -16.69 -3.95 -1.17
N ALA A 281 -15.44 -4.34 -1.45
CA ALA A 281 -14.76 -5.36 -0.66
C ALA A 281 -14.40 -4.84 0.74
N THR A 282 -13.82 -3.64 0.84
CA THR A 282 -13.45 -3.04 2.13
C THR A 282 -14.60 -2.26 2.78
N GLY A 283 -15.49 -1.65 1.99
CA GLY A 283 -16.61 -0.87 2.51
C GLY A 283 -17.84 -1.69 2.91
N THR A 284 -18.03 -2.87 2.34
CA THR A 284 -19.23 -3.71 2.57
C THR A 284 -18.87 -5.13 3.01
N ALA A 285 -18.05 -5.85 2.23
CA ALA A 285 -17.76 -7.26 2.52
C ALA A 285 -16.85 -7.40 3.76
N PHE A 286 -15.87 -6.53 3.93
CA PHE A 286 -14.99 -6.53 5.09
C PHE A 286 -15.76 -6.33 6.41
N PRO A 287 -16.65 -5.33 6.57
CA PRO A 287 -17.46 -5.19 7.78
C PRO A 287 -18.32 -6.41 8.09
N ILE A 288 -18.94 -7.01 7.07
CA ILE A 288 -19.76 -8.23 7.24
C ILE A 288 -18.88 -9.37 7.76
N GLY A 289 -17.76 -9.56 7.11
CA GLY A 289 -16.79 -10.53 7.52
C GLY A 289 -16.22 -10.25 8.92
N ALA A 290 -15.75 -9.05 9.22
CA ALA A 290 -15.17 -8.67 10.51
C ALA A 290 -16.17 -8.80 11.68
N LYS A 291 -17.48 -8.66 11.41
CA LYS A 291 -18.53 -8.76 12.43
C LYS A 291 -18.53 -10.09 13.18
N ALA A 292 -18.27 -11.19 12.51
CA ALA A 292 -18.14 -12.48 13.18
C ALA A 292 -16.95 -12.52 14.13
N GLY A 293 -15.80 -11.96 13.73
CA GLY A 293 -14.61 -11.83 14.58
C GLY A 293 -14.85 -10.95 15.81
N VAL A 294 -15.54 -9.82 15.64
CA VAL A 294 -15.92 -8.92 16.74
C VAL A 294 -16.78 -9.64 17.78
N ILE A 295 -17.75 -10.45 17.32
CA ILE A 295 -18.63 -11.23 18.21
C ILE A 295 -17.83 -12.28 18.97
N VAL A 296 -16.98 -13.03 18.29
CA VAL A 296 -16.19 -14.13 18.89
C VAL A 296 -15.16 -13.59 19.90
N ASN A 297 -14.53 -12.46 19.60
CA ASN A 297 -13.50 -11.87 20.45
C ASN A 297 -14.02 -10.94 21.56
N GLY A 298 -15.35 -10.80 21.69
CA GLY A 298 -15.95 -10.01 22.77
C GLY A 298 -15.89 -8.49 22.62
N HIS A 299 -15.54 -7.97 21.45
CA HIS A 299 -15.56 -6.53 21.14
C HIS A 299 -16.97 -6.07 20.81
N TRP A 300 -17.85 -6.05 21.80
CA TRP A 300 -19.27 -5.77 21.63
C TRP A 300 -19.56 -4.28 21.35
N ALA A 301 -20.64 -4.03 20.62
CA ALA A 301 -21.05 -2.70 20.20
C ALA A 301 -21.36 -1.72 21.37
N TRP A 302 -21.59 -2.21 22.55
CA TRP A 302 -21.86 -1.35 23.72
C TRP A 302 -20.60 -0.87 24.44
N ASN A 303 -19.43 -1.43 24.18
CA ASN A 303 -18.20 -0.81 24.61
C ASN A 303 -18.02 0.48 23.85
N GLN A 304 -17.92 1.60 24.57
CA GLN A 304 -17.70 2.91 23.98
C GLN A 304 -16.27 3.36 24.30
N VAL A 305 -15.65 3.94 23.31
CA VAL A 305 -14.31 4.52 23.44
C VAL A 305 -14.36 5.98 23.00
N THR A 306 -13.59 6.82 23.67
CA THR A 306 -13.42 8.19 23.27
C THR A 306 -12.52 8.26 22.05
N VAL A 307 -12.99 8.92 21.00
CA VAL A 307 -12.16 9.20 19.84
C VAL A 307 -11.08 10.19 20.27
N PRO A 308 -9.78 9.88 20.08
CA PRO A 308 -8.70 10.78 20.43
C PRO A 308 -8.92 12.19 19.87
N ARG A 309 -8.67 13.20 20.68
CA ARG A 309 -8.82 14.62 20.33
C ARG A 309 -10.26 15.09 20.04
N THR A 310 -11.25 14.25 20.25
CA THR A 310 -12.67 14.64 20.24
C THR A 310 -13.31 14.22 21.54
N ALA A 311 -14.45 14.80 21.89
CA ALA A 311 -15.27 14.32 23.00
C ALA A 311 -16.25 13.20 22.55
N ALA A 312 -16.19 12.79 21.29
CA ALA A 312 -17.11 11.82 20.74
C ALA A 312 -16.88 10.42 21.34
N LEU A 313 -17.96 9.82 21.84
CA LEU A 313 -18.00 8.41 22.22
C LEU A 313 -18.58 7.61 21.07
N VAL A 314 -17.84 6.62 20.61
CA VAL A 314 -18.26 5.72 19.52
C VAL A 314 -18.15 4.28 19.97
N PRO A 315 -18.96 3.35 19.41
CA PRO A 315 -18.81 1.95 19.71
C PRO A 315 -17.42 1.44 19.32
N GLU A 316 -16.74 0.76 20.23
CA GLU A 316 -15.42 0.16 19.96
C GLU A 316 -15.44 -0.75 18.75
N SER A 317 -16.55 -1.49 18.54
CA SER A 317 -16.74 -2.35 17.37
C SER A 317 -16.64 -1.63 16.04
N GLN A 318 -16.91 -0.32 15.97
CA GLN A 318 -16.80 0.45 14.74
C GLN A 318 -15.38 0.39 14.15
N PHE A 319 -14.36 0.37 15.01
CA PHE A 319 -12.96 0.36 14.57
C PHE A 319 -12.50 -1.00 14.06
N TYR A 320 -13.09 -2.08 14.57
CA TYR A 320 -12.87 -3.44 14.07
C TYR A 320 -13.67 -3.75 12.80
N LEU A 321 -14.72 -2.97 12.53
CA LEU A 321 -15.62 -3.17 11.39
C LEU A 321 -15.33 -2.26 10.20
N SER A 322 -14.44 -1.28 10.35
CA SER A 322 -14.05 -0.37 9.27
C SER A 322 -12.59 -0.55 8.89
N THR A 323 -12.30 -0.34 7.61
CA THR A 323 -10.93 -0.13 7.14
C THR A 323 -10.57 1.35 7.26
N PRO A 324 -9.27 1.71 7.29
CA PRO A 324 -8.85 3.08 7.61
C PRO A 324 -9.46 4.15 6.71
N GLY A 325 -9.47 3.94 5.39
CA GLY A 325 -10.09 4.88 4.45
C GLY A 325 -11.62 4.93 4.50
N ASN A 326 -12.26 4.01 5.21
CA ASN A 326 -13.69 4.01 5.52
C ASN A 326 -13.98 4.49 6.96
N ASP A 327 -12.95 4.76 7.77
CA ASP A 327 -13.08 5.35 9.10
C ASP A 327 -12.98 6.89 9.01
N PRO A 328 -14.09 7.61 9.24
CA PRO A 328 -14.10 9.08 9.11
C PRO A 328 -13.16 9.78 10.10
N TYR A 329 -12.73 9.10 11.15
CA TYR A 329 -11.80 9.66 12.14
C TYR A 329 -10.32 9.49 11.76
N LEU A 330 -10.02 8.75 10.69
CA LEU A 330 -8.67 8.52 10.20
C LEU A 330 -8.39 9.23 8.87
N VAL A 331 -9.40 9.35 8.01
CA VAL A 331 -9.25 10.04 6.72
C VAL A 331 -8.81 11.48 6.93
N ASN A 332 -7.68 11.84 6.34
CA ASN A 332 -7.13 13.19 6.43
C ASN A 332 -6.95 13.87 5.07
N TYR A 333 -7.03 13.14 3.97
CA TYR A 333 -6.97 13.68 2.61
C TYR A 333 -8.07 13.10 1.72
N GLU A 334 -8.41 13.85 0.69
CA GLU A 334 -9.31 13.40 -0.37
C GLU A 334 -8.85 13.90 -1.73
N VAL A 335 -9.18 13.15 -2.78
CA VAL A 335 -8.98 13.54 -4.17
C VAL A 335 -10.29 14.08 -4.71
N VAL A 336 -10.28 15.33 -5.14
CA VAL A 336 -11.46 16.02 -5.68
C VAL A 336 -11.21 16.55 -7.09
N PRO A 337 -12.25 16.60 -7.95
CA PRO A 337 -12.13 17.25 -9.23
C PRO A 337 -11.90 18.74 -9.06
N THR A 338 -11.08 19.34 -9.90
CA THR A 338 -10.85 20.79 -9.93
C THR A 338 -11.12 21.36 -11.29
N GLN A 339 -11.57 22.62 -11.35
CA GLN A 339 -11.79 23.36 -12.59
C GLN A 339 -10.51 24.05 -13.10
N ARG A 340 -9.37 23.87 -12.45
CA ARG A 340 -8.11 24.43 -12.94
C ARG A 340 -7.78 23.87 -14.32
N THR A 341 -7.62 24.76 -15.27
CA THR A 341 -7.10 24.42 -16.60
C THR A 341 -5.58 24.49 -16.55
N PHE A 342 -4.93 23.37 -16.84
CA PHE A 342 -3.48 23.34 -17.02
C PHE A 342 -3.18 23.73 -18.47
N THR A 343 -2.45 24.84 -18.66
CA THR A 343 -1.94 25.25 -19.96
C THR A 343 -0.61 24.56 -20.21
N GLY A 344 -0.62 23.44 -20.92
CA GLY A 344 0.58 22.69 -21.26
C GLY A 344 0.27 21.22 -21.56
N ASN A 345 1.20 20.54 -22.20
CA ASN A 345 1.09 19.12 -22.51
C ASN A 345 0.71 18.31 -21.26
N SER A 346 0.03 17.18 -21.45
CA SER A 346 -0.52 16.26 -20.42
C SER A 346 0.42 15.84 -19.29
N ASP A 347 1.68 16.27 -19.35
CA ASP A 347 2.72 16.13 -18.31
C ASP A 347 2.87 17.39 -17.44
N ALA A 348 2.02 18.41 -17.61
CA ALA A 348 2.13 19.66 -16.87
C ALA A 348 1.61 19.51 -15.44
N PHE A 349 2.50 19.17 -14.60
CA PHE A 349 2.43 19.37 -13.18
C PHE A 349 2.80 20.84 -12.93
N ASP A 350 1.80 21.68 -12.79
CA ASP A 350 2.04 23.06 -12.37
C ASP A 350 2.21 23.04 -10.85
N TYR A 351 3.44 22.91 -10.43
CA TYR A 351 3.86 23.12 -9.07
C TYR A 351 3.84 24.63 -8.82
N ASN A 352 2.67 25.17 -8.57
CA ASN A 352 2.55 26.59 -8.21
C ASN A 352 2.97 26.76 -6.75
N LEU A 353 4.27 26.73 -6.54
CA LEU A 353 4.96 26.87 -5.24
C LEU A 353 4.67 28.19 -4.53
N ASN A 354 4.15 29.19 -5.26
CA ASN A 354 4.29 30.52 -4.75
C ASN A 354 3.06 31.15 -4.09
N HIS A 355 1.84 30.61 -4.21
CA HIS A 355 0.70 31.45 -3.79
C HIS A 355 -0.58 30.73 -3.31
N ASN A 356 -0.54 29.53 -2.77
CA ASN A 356 -1.77 28.99 -2.21
C ASN A 356 -1.56 28.46 -0.77
N PRO A 357 -1.98 29.22 0.26
CA PRO A 357 -1.94 28.78 1.66
C PRO A 357 -2.90 27.61 1.96
N VAL A 358 -3.79 27.29 1.02
CA VAL A 358 -4.61 26.07 1.06
C VAL A 358 -3.89 25.03 0.19
N GLY A 359 -2.89 24.39 0.78
CA GLY A 359 -2.03 23.41 0.10
C GLY A 359 -2.82 22.28 -0.55
N GLY A 360 -2.47 21.98 -1.80
CA GLY A 360 -3.00 20.82 -2.53
C GLY A 360 -2.07 20.42 -3.64
N VAL A 361 -2.01 19.13 -3.91
CA VAL A 361 -1.29 18.57 -5.05
C VAL A 361 -2.26 18.40 -6.21
N PHE A 362 -1.87 18.87 -7.39
CA PHE A 362 -2.71 18.81 -8.58
C PHE A 362 -2.14 17.80 -9.59
N PHE A 363 -3.01 17.08 -10.27
CA PHE A 363 -2.63 16.18 -11.35
C PHE A 363 -3.75 16.08 -12.39
N THR A 364 -3.42 15.58 -13.57
CA THR A 364 -4.40 15.36 -14.65
C THR A 364 -4.47 13.86 -14.96
N THR A 365 -5.65 13.41 -15.33
CA THR A 365 -5.90 12.07 -15.84
C THR A 365 -6.26 12.12 -17.33
N ALA A 366 -6.00 11.01 -18.02
CA ALA A 366 -6.45 10.88 -19.40
C ALA A 366 -7.99 10.97 -19.49
N PRO A 367 -8.54 11.49 -20.61
CA PRO A 367 -9.98 11.50 -20.82
C PRO A 367 -10.57 10.10 -20.76
N LYS A 368 -11.79 9.97 -20.20
CA LYS A 368 -12.48 8.69 -20.00
C LYS A 368 -12.63 7.87 -21.30
N ASP A 369 -12.79 8.56 -22.43
CA ASP A 369 -12.97 7.91 -23.75
C ASP A 369 -11.70 7.24 -24.29
N SER A 370 -10.51 7.66 -23.84
CA SER A 370 -9.25 7.03 -24.21
C SER A 370 -8.99 5.70 -23.49
N GLN A 371 -9.61 5.50 -22.34
CA GLN A 371 -9.45 4.26 -21.53
C GLN A 371 -10.25 3.10 -22.12
N THR A 372 -11.44 3.38 -22.70
CA THR A 372 -12.27 2.37 -23.35
C THR A 372 -11.58 1.80 -24.60
N ALA A 373 -10.83 2.63 -25.33
CA ALA A 373 -10.06 2.22 -26.50
C ALA A 373 -8.83 1.36 -26.13
N ALA A 374 -8.15 1.65 -25.02
CA ALA A 374 -7.00 0.88 -24.55
C ALA A 374 -7.40 -0.52 -24.02
N ASN A 375 -8.57 -0.60 -23.35
CA ASN A 375 -9.12 -1.87 -22.87
C ASN A 375 -9.78 -2.73 -23.97
N ALA A 376 -10.21 -2.10 -25.08
CA ALA A 376 -10.72 -2.78 -26.27
C ALA A 376 -9.61 -3.29 -27.22
N GLY A 377 -8.36 -3.07 -26.89
CA GLY A 377 -7.18 -3.23 -27.72
C GLY A 377 -6.79 -4.64 -28.10
N LYS A 378 -7.65 -5.30 -28.85
CA LYS A 378 -7.26 -6.43 -29.74
C LYS A 378 -7.96 -6.39 -31.11
N GLN A 379 -8.45 -5.27 -31.57
CA GLN A 379 -8.93 -5.18 -32.96
C GLN A 379 -8.70 -3.79 -33.55
N SER A 380 -7.93 -3.80 -34.65
CA SER A 380 -7.88 -2.80 -35.74
C SER A 380 -7.28 -1.42 -35.42
N LEU A 381 -6.11 -1.21 -36.02
CA LEU A 381 -5.55 0.09 -36.36
C LEU A 381 -6.47 0.81 -37.38
N ALA A 382 -7.59 1.33 -36.93
CA ALA A 382 -8.37 2.33 -37.63
C ALA A 382 -8.24 3.64 -36.87
N ALA A 383 -7.95 4.71 -37.60
CA ALA A 383 -7.68 6.06 -37.09
C ALA A 383 -8.62 6.40 -35.91
N ALA A 384 -8.07 6.42 -34.70
CA ALA A 384 -8.78 6.92 -33.55
C ALA A 384 -8.98 8.42 -33.73
N ALA A 385 -10.22 8.85 -33.82
CA ALA A 385 -10.58 10.27 -33.74
C ALA A 385 -9.97 10.82 -32.42
N ALA A 386 -9.40 12.03 -32.47
CA ALA A 386 -8.86 12.69 -31.29
C ALA A 386 -9.93 12.72 -30.18
N PRO A 387 -9.58 12.41 -28.92
CA PRO A 387 -10.54 12.39 -27.84
C PRO A 387 -11.23 13.73 -27.70
N THR A 388 -12.54 13.74 -27.73
CA THR A 388 -13.37 14.96 -27.69
C THR A 388 -13.48 15.57 -26.29
N THR A 389 -13.07 14.85 -25.27
CA THR A 389 -13.13 15.27 -23.86
C THR A 389 -11.78 15.80 -23.39
N LYS A 390 -11.79 16.90 -22.64
CA LYS A 390 -10.59 17.48 -22.03
C LYS A 390 -10.10 16.58 -20.90
N PRO A 391 -8.76 16.53 -20.65
CA PRO A 391 -8.22 15.87 -19.46
C PRO A 391 -8.90 16.40 -18.20
N GLN A 392 -9.29 15.50 -17.30
CA GLN A 392 -9.83 15.88 -16.01
C GLN A 392 -8.70 16.26 -15.08
N ALA A 393 -8.81 17.44 -14.45
CA ALA A 393 -7.88 17.88 -13.43
C ALA A 393 -8.38 17.51 -12.04
N TRP A 394 -7.47 17.08 -11.18
CA TRP A 394 -7.72 16.63 -9.81
C TRP A 394 -6.82 17.34 -8.83
N GLN A 395 -7.27 17.41 -7.57
CA GLN A 395 -6.53 17.95 -6.46
C GLN A 395 -6.55 16.95 -5.30
N ILE A 396 -5.40 16.67 -4.71
CA ILE A 396 -5.30 16.06 -3.38
C ILE A 396 -5.36 17.20 -2.38
N GLN A 397 -6.35 17.19 -1.52
CA GLN A 397 -6.52 18.24 -0.50
C GLN A 397 -6.67 17.64 0.89
N PHE A 398 -6.25 18.39 1.90
CA PHE A 398 -6.49 18.05 3.29
C PHE A 398 -7.98 18.20 3.61
N VAL A 399 -8.57 17.22 4.28
CA VAL A 399 -9.95 17.27 4.73
C VAL A 399 -10.01 18.17 5.98
N PRO A 400 -10.71 19.30 5.93
CA PRO A 400 -10.78 20.19 7.08
C PRO A 400 -11.42 19.47 8.26
N ALA A 401 -10.85 19.71 9.45
CA ALA A 401 -11.41 19.18 10.69
C ALA A 401 -12.86 19.62 10.84
N ASN A 402 -13.74 18.65 11.08
CA ASN A 402 -15.16 18.87 11.37
C ASN A 402 -15.60 17.82 12.40
N ASP A 403 -16.91 17.71 12.65
CA ASP A 403 -17.46 16.75 13.63
C ASP A 403 -17.09 15.28 13.32
N LYS A 404 -16.68 14.97 12.09
CA LYS A 404 -16.29 13.62 11.63
C LYS A 404 -14.78 13.45 11.47
N TYR A 405 -14.06 14.50 11.08
CA TYR A 405 -12.63 14.45 10.76
C TYR A 405 -11.82 15.20 11.79
N ILE A 406 -10.78 14.57 12.33
CA ILE A 406 -10.01 15.10 13.45
C ILE A 406 -8.82 15.96 12.98
N GLY A 407 -8.49 15.94 11.68
CA GLY A 407 -7.31 16.63 11.16
C GLY A 407 -6.02 16.07 11.76
N VAL A 408 -5.76 14.80 11.56
CA VAL A 408 -4.56 14.14 12.12
C VAL A 408 -3.32 14.58 11.34
N HIS A 409 -2.42 15.30 12.02
CA HIS A 409 -1.14 15.71 11.45
C HIS A 409 -0.05 14.69 11.85
N VAL A 410 0.23 13.75 10.95
CA VAL A 410 1.32 12.79 11.00
C VAL A 410 1.84 12.57 9.57
N PRO A 411 3.06 12.10 9.35
CA PRO A 411 3.60 11.86 7.99
C PRO A 411 2.94 10.63 7.32
N PHE A 412 1.63 10.51 7.46
CA PHE A 412 0.78 9.46 6.93
C PHE A 412 -0.48 10.05 6.31
N TRP A 413 -0.62 9.90 5.00
CA TRP A 413 -1.81 10.31 4.27
C TRP A 413 -2.78 9.15 4.12
N ILE A 414 -3.99 9.30 4.63
CA ILE A 414 -5.12 8.39 4.41
C ILE A 414 -6.10 9.11 3.49
N VAL A 415 -6.08 8.72 2.22
CA VAL A 415 -6.67 9.45 1.11
C VAL A 415 -7.90 8.73 0.57
N ARG A 416 -9.03 9.38 0.54
CA ARG A 416 -10.23 8.92 -0.19
C ARG A 416 -10.10 9.27 -1.68
N VAL A 417 -10.28 8.27 -2.53
CA VAL A 417 -10.04 8.37 -3.96
C VAL A 417 -11.34 8.07 -4.72
N PRO A 418 -11.81 8.94 -5.61
CA PRO A 418 -13.02 8.73 -6.39
C PRO A 418 -12.90 7.56 -7.37
N SER A 419 -14.04 6.98 -7.75
CA SER A 419 -14.12 5.84 -8.67
C SER A 419 -13.53 6.09 -10.06
N ASP A 420 -13.44 7.34 -10.47
CA ASP A 420 -12.80 7.69 -11.74
C ASP A 420 -11.26 7.49 -11.72
N ILE A 421 -10.68 7.36 -10.54
CA ILE A 421 -9.24 7.14 -10.34
C ILE A 421 -8.97 5.68 -9.95
N ILE A 422 -9.63 5.18 -8.90
CA ILE A 422 -9.60 3.76 -8.53
C ILE A 422 -11.02 3.26 -8.56
N ASP A 423 -11.35 2.42 -9.56
CA ASP A 423 -12.68 1.84 -9.68
C ASP A 423 -12.75 0.53 -8.89
N ASN A 424 -13.53 0.55 -7.81
CA ASN A 424 -13.74 -0.58 -6.93
C ASN A 424 -12.42 -1.13 -6.31
N HIS A 425 -12.44 -2.34 -5.75
CA HIS A 425 -11.32 -2.95 -5.03
C HIS A 425 -10.11 -3.26 -5.93
N GLY A 426 -10.35 -3.75 -7.13
CA GLY A 426 -9.33 -4.22 -8.06
C GLY A 426 -8.76 -3.16 -9.02
N GLY A 427 -9.33 -1.95 -9.07
CA GLY A 427 -8.96 -0.91 -10.03
C GLY A 427 -7.62 -0.20 -9.78
N ILE A 428 -6.76 -0.79 -8.96
CA ILE A 428 -5.49 -0.18 -8.52
C ILE A 428 -4.46 0.03 -9.65
N TRP A 429 -4.58 -0.70 -10.75
CA TRP A 429 -3.68 -0.61 -11.90
C TRP A 429 -4.21 0.28 -13.03
N SER A 430 -5.27 1.05 -12.77
CA SER A 430 -5.81 2.01 -13.77
C SER A 430 -4.79 3.09 -14.10
N ASP A 431 -4.85 3.63 -15.33
CA ASP A 431 -3.96 4.72 -15.76
C ASP A 431 -4.12 5.96 -14.89
N ASN A 432 -5.34 6.21 -14.39
CA ASN A 432 -5.62 7.34 -13.52
C ASN A 432 -4.98 7.17 -12.13
N ASN A 433 -5.05 5.96 -11.55
CA ASN A 433 -4.33 5.69 -10.32
C ASN A 433 -2.81 5.74 -10.52
N MET A 434 -2.33 5.30 -11.67
CA MET A 434 -0.90 5.44 -12.02
C MET A 434 -0.47 6.90 -12.05
N ALA A 435 -1.32 7.81 -12.59
CA ALA A 435 -1.05 9.24 -12.57
C ALA A 435 -1.02 9.80 -11.13
N LEU A 436 -1.93 9.34 -10.26
CA LEU A 436 -1.93 9.70 -8.83
C LEU A 436 -0.66 9.21 -8.13
N MET A 437 -0.29 7.94 -8.29
CA MET A 437 0.92 7.36 -7.70
C MET A 437 2.19 8.07 -8.20
N ALA A 438 2.27 8.35 -9.51
CA ALA A 438 3.37 9.11 -10.10
C ALA A 438 3.45 10.53 -9.52
N THR A 439 2.31 11.13 -9.21
CA THR A 439 2.25 12.46 -8.59
C THR A 439 2.80 12.42 -7.17
N ILE A 440 2.40 11.44 -6.36
CA ILE A 440 2.93 11.25 -5.00
C ILE A 440 4.45 10.96 -5.05
N PHE A 441 4.90 10.09 -5.96
CA PHE A 441 6.33 9.84 -6.16
C PHE A 441 7.10 11.11 -6.53
N ARG A 442 6.52 11.98 -7.35
CA ARG A 442 7.11 13.25 -7.79
C ARG A 442 7.34 14.23 -6.64
N ILE A 443 6.46 14.23 -5.64
CA ILE A 443 6.65 15.03 -4.42
C ILE A 443 7.93 14.62 -3.69
N HIS A 444 8.21 13.32 -3.64
CA HIS A 444 9.42 12.80 -3.01
C HIS A 444 10.70 13.04 -3.81
N ARG A 445 10.57 13.18 -5.13
CA ARG A 445 11.68 13.37 -6.06
C ARG A 445 11.36 14.48 -7.05
N PRO A 446 11.28 15.74 -6.60
CA PRO A 446 10.98 16.87 -7.46
C PRO A 446 12.10 17.08 -8.49
N ILE A 447 11.71 17.47 -9.69
CA ILE A 447 12.63 17.91 -10.76
C ILE A 447 12.57 19.43 -10.78
N LEU A 448 13.69 20.07 -10.48
CA LEU A 448 13.78 21.53 -10.55
C LEU A 448 13.70 22.03 -12.01
N PRO A 449 13.23 23.27 -12.26
CA PRO A 449 13.02 23.82 -13.60
C PRO A 449 14.23 23.74 -14.54
N ASN A 450 15.44 23.69 -14.01
CA ASN A 450 16.69 23.62 -14.77
C ASN A 450 17.27 22.19 -14.85
N ASN A 451 16.45 21.14 -14.69
CA ASN A 451 16.90 19.75 -14.61
C ASN A 451 17.95 19.50 -13.52
N VAL A 452 18.01 20.34 -12.50
CA VAL A 452 18.88 20.12 -11.33
C VAL A 452 18.26 19.03 -10.50
N ILE A 453 18.95 17.90 -10.44
CA ILE A 453 18.55 16.76 -9.61
C ILE A 453 18.95 17.09 -8.16
N VAL A 454 17.98 17.07 -7.27
CA VAL A 454 18.28 17.13 -5.83
C VAL A 454 18.86 15.77 -5.43
N PRO A 455 20.13 15.70 -5.03
CA PRO A 455 20.71 14.43 -4.59
C PRO A 455 19.96 13.94 -3.34
N ALA A 456 19.67 12.64 -3.29
CA ALA A 456 19.21 12.02 -2.04
C ALA A 456 20.29 12.24 -1.00
N LYS A 457 19.94 12.83 0.15
CA LYS A 457 20.89 12.94 1.27
C LYS A 457 21.34 11.53 1.64
N SER A 458 22.64 11.34 1.79
CA SER A 458 23.21 10.05 2.18
C SER A 458 22.67 9.63 3.55
N TYR A 459 22.05 8.46 3.62
CA TYR A 459 21.57 7.88 4.86
C TYR A 459 22.66 6.99 5.47
N VAL A 460 22.94 7.21 6.74
CA VAL A 460 23.71 6.25 7.54
C VAL A 460 22.70 5.32 8.21
N LEU A 461 22.69 4.06 7.77
CA LEU A 461 21.89 3.03 8.45
C LEU A 461 22.55 2.65 9.76
N PRO A 462 21.79 2.40 10.84
CA PRO A 462 22.33 1.78 12.03
C PRO A 462 22.87 0.39 11.72
N ALA A 463 23.89 -0.02 12.44
CA ALA A 463 24.41 -1.38 12.35
C ALA A 463 23.27 -2.38 12.67
N PRO A 464 23.20 -3.53 11.98
CA PRO A 464 22.19 -4.54 12.25
C PRO A 464 22.25 -4.95 13.72
N VAL A 465 21.11 -4.89 14.39
CA VAL A 465 20.99 -5.38 15.76
C VAL A 465 21.16 -6.90 15.70
N ALA A 466 22.26 -7.40 16.25
CA ALA A 466 22.47 -8.84 16.35
C ALA A 466 21.31 -9.46 17.16
N LEU A 467 20.50 -10.27 16.52
CA LEU A 467 19.45 -11.04 17.17
C LEU A 467 20.13 -11.91 18.25
N LYS A 468 19.73 -11.71 19.51
CA LYS A 468 20.13 -12.63 20.57
C LYS A 468 19.57 -14.02 20.23
N PRO A 469 20.40 -15.08 20.25
CA PRO A 469 19.90 -16.43 20.06
C PRO A 469 18.84 -16.71 21.11
N THR A 470 17.69 -17.19 20.67
CA THR A 470 16.63 -17.70 21.54
C THR A 470 17.21 -18.80 22.43
N PRO A 471 17.02 -18.78 23.74
CA PRO A 471 17.43 -19.88 24.59
C PRO A 471 16.64 -21.13 24.20
N LYS A 472 17.37 -22.24 24.03
CA LYS A 472 16.83 -23.56 23.72
C LYS A 472 15.92 -24.08 24.83
#